data_9e05d5788de185ba934d4797e0070441
#
_entry.id   9e05d5788de185ba934d4797e0070441
#
_cell.length_a   1.000
_cell.length_b   1.000
_cell.length_c   1.000
_cell.angle_alpha   90.00
_cell.angle_beta   90.00
_cell.angle_gamma   90.00
#
_symmetry.space_group_name_H-M   'P 1'
#
loop_
_entity.id
_entity.type
_entity.pdbx_description
1 polymer ?
#
loop_
_entity_poly.entity_id
_entity_poly.type
_entity_poly.pdbx_seq_one_letter_code
_entity_poly.pdbx_strand_id
1 'polypeptide(L)'
;MSAIKSYNKAGLYNGYDKNHKERDALDFYATPTAEVINILRTIGIDFHNQVILEPCCGDGHMYEGISAYLDETDGADAIIATDIMDRGFGTTGPKYDFLKDEYLDNLNIGYPIDYIIMNPPFKLIEPFVMKALGIAHKGVLCLGRIQFLEGKSRYENILEKYPPTDTYIYVDRIYCYPNGDETVKQSSAQCYAWFYWDMETINHCTEYQSKLHWIRRR
;
A
#
# COMPACT_ATOMS: atom_id res chain seq x y z
N MET A 1 8.27 -6.20 -24.30
CA MET A 1 7.26 -5.24 -23.81
C MET A 1 5.88 -5.81 -24.09
N SER A 2 5.30 -6.49 -23.11
CA SER A 2 3.95 -7.08 -23.20
C SER A 2 2.96 -6.06 -22.70
N ALA A 3 1.97 -5.72 -23.53
CA ALA A 3 0.95 -4.73 -23.25
C ALA A 3 0.20 -5.05 -21.96
N ILE A 4 0.31 -4.15 -20.97
CA ILE A 4 -0.57 -4.12 -19.81
C ILE A 4 -1.97 -3.87 -20.36
N LYS A 5 -2.87 -4.85 -20.21
CA LYS A 5 -4.28 -4.69 -20.61
C LYS A 5 -4.86 -3.48 -19.87
N SER A 6 -5.30 -2.46 -20.59
CA SER A 6 -6.01 -1.32 -20.02
C SER A 6 -7.26 -1.82 -19.30
N TYR A 7 -7.30 -1.66 -17.99
CA TYR A 7 -8.50 -1.91 -17.19
C TYR A 7 -9.54 -0.83 -17.53
N ASN A 8 -10.60 -1.21 -18.23
CA ASN A 8 -11.74 -0.32 -18.46
C ASN A 8 -12.51 -0.09 -17.15
N LYS A 9 -12.27 1.05 -16.51
CA LYS A 9 -12.68 1.41 -15.15
C LYS A 9 -14.11 1.94 -14.99
N ALA A 10 -14.86 2.15 -16.05
CA ALA A 10 -16.21 2.72 -15.95
C ALA A 10 -17.19 1.92 -15.08
N GLY A 11 -16.90 0.64 -14.81
CA GLY A 11 -17.74 -0.23 -13.97
C GLY A 11 -17.40 -0.24 -12.46
N LEU A 12 -16.20 0.16 -12.04
CA LEU A 12 -15.77 0.07 -10.64
C LEU A 12 -16.23 1.27 -9.78
N TYR A 13 -16.48 2.41 -10.38
CA TYR A 13 -16.92 3.61 -9.68
C TYR A 13 -18.45 3.80 -9.63
N ASN A 14 -19.24 3.04 -10.40
CA ASN A 14 -20.69 3.14 -10.41
C ASN A 14 -21.43 2.23 -9.40
N GLY A 15 -20.70 1.63 -8.49
CA GLY A 15 -21.28 0.80 -7.41
C GLY A 15 -21.83 1.59 -6.22
N TYR A 16 -22.52 2.70 -6.45
CA TYR A 16 -23.35 3.36 -5.45
C TYR A 16 -24.59 2.49 -5.19
N ASP A 17 -24.48 1.57 -4.24
CA ASP A 17 -25.66 0.95 -3.64
C ASP A 17 -26.30 1.96 -2.68
N LYS A 18 -27.38 2.58 -3.09
CA LYS A 18 -28.13 3.59 -2.34
C LYS A 18 -28.73 3.08 -1.01
N ASN A 19 -28.58 1.80 -0.69
CA ASN A 19 -29.21 1.15 0.48
C ASN A 19 -28.23 0.81 1.61
N HIS A 20 -26.91 1.00 1.44
CA HIS A 20 -25.96 0.90 2.53
C HIS A 20 -25.70 2.28 3.12
N LYS A 21 -26.35 2.57 4.26
CA LYS A 21 -26.00 3.67 5.14
C LYS A 21 -24.46 3.69 5.34
N GLU A 22 -23.81 4.75 4.83
CA GLU A 22 -22.57 5.31 5.30
C GLU A 22 -21.43 4.35 5.73
N ARG A 23 -21.20 3.28 4.99
CA ARG A 23 -19.85 2.74 4.88
C ARG A 23 -19.14 3.64 3.90
N ASP A 24 -18.11 4.30 4.38
CA ASP A 24 -17.32 5.21 3.57
C ASP A 24 -17.16 4.67 2.15
N ALA A 25 -17.53 5.50 1.18
CA ALA A 25 -17.54 5.13 -0.23
C ALA A 25 -16.16 4.65 -0.73
N LEU A 26 -15.10 4.81 0.09
CA LEU A 26 -13.71 4.49 -0.24
C LEU A 26 -13.03 3.52 0.73
N ASP A 27 -13.76 2.83 1.63
CA ASP A 27 -13.23 1.73 2.46
C ASP A 27 -11.95 2.18 3.24
N PHE A 28 -12.01 3.37 3.90
CA PHE A 28 -10.89 3.96 4.59
C PHE A 28 -10.66 3.33 5.97
N TYR A 29 -9.49 2.78 6.18
CA TYR A 29 -9.01 2.20 7.43
C TYR A 29 -7.58 2.64 7.68
N ALA A 30 -7.38 3.56 8.63
CA ALA A 30 -6.03 4.03 8.95
C ALA A 30 -5.20 2.94 9.60
N THR A 31 -3.94 2.85 9.19
CA THR A 31 -2.97 1.90 9.74
C THR A 31 -2.39 2.47 11.03
N PRO A 32 -2.38 1.74 12.16
CA PRO A 32 -1.74 2.24 13.36
C PRO A 32 -0.27 2.61 13.11
N THR A 33 0.11 3.84 13.44
CA THR A 33 1.46 4.39 13.25
C THR A 33 2.54 3.48 13.86
N ALA A 34 2.29 2.90 15.04
CA ALA A 34 3.21 1.97 15.69
C ALA A 34 3.48 0.71 14.85
N GLU A 35 2.49 0.24 14.09
CA GLU A 35 2.64 -0.95 13.25
C GLU A 35 3.39 -0.67 11.95
N VAL A 36 3.32 0.58 11.45
CA VAL A 36 4.17 1.04 10.34
C VAL A 36 5.64 1.06 10.77
N ILE A 37 5.94 1.67 11.91
CA ILE A 37 7.28 1.67 12.49
C ILE A 37 7.79 0.24 12.73
N ASN A 38 6.92 -0.62 13.26
CA ASN A 38 7.24 -2.01 13.57
C ASN A 38 7.66 -2.80 12.33
N ILE A 39 6.90 -2.70 11.24
CA ILE A 39 7.24 -3.42 10.00
C ILE A 39 8.52 -2.87 9.38
N LEU A 40 8.71 -1.56 9.33
CA LEU A 40 9.91 -0.94 8.76
C LEU A 40 11.18 -1.35 9.53
N ARG A 41 11.13 -1.37 10.86
CA ARG A 41 12.22 -1.91 11.70
C ARG A 41 12.46 -3.40 11.47
N THR A 42 11.41 -4.17 11.25
CA THR A 42 11.50 -5.62 11.05
C THR A 42 12.16 -5.95 9.72
N ILE A 43 11.82 -5.23 8.66
CA ILE A 43 12.42 -5.42 7.33
C ILE A 43 13.84 -4.83 7.30
N GLY A 44 14.06 -3.70 7.99
CA GLY A 44 15.36 -3.03 8.06
C GLY A 44 15.77 -2.38 6.74
N ILE A 45 14.80 -1.79 6.00
CA ILE A 45 15.09 -1.07 4.76
C ILE A 45 15.87 0.21 5.09
N ASP A 46 16.97 0.42 4.39
CA ASP A 46 17.68 1.70 4.37
C ASP A 46 17.04 2.62 3.32
N PHE A 47 16.45 3.72 3.79
CA PHE A 47 15.83 4.72 2.92
C PHE A 47 16.72 5.92 2.62
N HIS A 48 17.99 5.89 3.02
CA HIS A 48 18.92 6.99 2.75
C HIS A 48 19.01 7.28 1.24
N ASN A 49 18.83 8.54 0.85
CA ASN A 49 18.77 8.99 -0.55
C ASN A 49 17.67 8.28 -1.39
N GLN A 50 16.52 7.94 -0.79
CA GLN A 50 15.40 7.29 -1.46
C GLN A 50 14.19 8.20 -1.48
N VAL A 51 13.33 8.00 -2.47
CA VAL A 51 12.02 8.64 -2.61
C VAL A 51 10.92 7.63 -2.28
N ILE A 52 10.11 7.97 -1.30
CA ILE A 52 9.00 7.14 -0.85
C ILE A 52 7.68 7.76 -1.31
N LEU A 53 6.80 6.96 -1.91
CA LEU A 53 5.45 7.37 -2.27
C LEU A 53 4.43 6.61 -1.44
N GLU A 54 3.51 7.36 -0.83
CA GLU A 54 2.27 6.87 -0.25
C GLU A 54 1.07 7.36 -1.08
N PRO A 55 0.51 6.51 -1.96
CA PRO A 55 -0.48 6.94 -2.96
C PRO A 55 -1.93 6.95 -2.46
N CYS A 56 -2.18 6.67 -1.19
CA CYS A 56 -3.50 6.62 -0.56
C CYS A 56 -3.36 6.96 0.94
N CYS A 57 -2.85 8.17 1.22
CA CYS A 57 -2.39 8.56 2.54
C CYS A 57 -3.50 8.75 3.59
N GLY A 58 -4.76 8.86 3.17
CA GLY A 58 -5.86 9.05 4.08
C GLY A 58 -5.70 10.32 4.90
N ASP A 59 -5.69 10.16 6.22
CA ASP A 59 -5.47 11.22 7.21
C ASP A 59 -4.01 11.31 7.72
N GLY A 60 -3.08 10.53 7.14
CA GLY A 60 -1.64 10.65 7.40
C GLY A 60 -1.02 9.64 8.35
N HIS A 61 -1.78 8.72 8.94
CA HIS A 61 -1.25 7.76 9.93
C HIS A 61 -0.05 6.95 9.41
N MET A 62 -0.09 6.51 8.15
CA MET A 62 1.03 5.76 7.57
C MET A 62 2.23 6.66 7.33
N TYR A 63 2.02 7.86 6.80
CA TYR A 63 3.06 8.88 6.64
C TYR A 63 3.76 9.18 7.97
N GLU A 64 3.01 9.37 9.04
CA GLU A 64 3.56 9.61 10.39
C GLU A 64 4.44 8.46 10.85
N GLY A 65 4.02 7.22 10.59
CA GLY A 65 4.83 6.04 10.90
C GLY A 65 6.10 5.94 10.08
N ILE A 66 6.06 6.27 8.80
CA ILE A 66 7.24 6.33 7.94
C ILE A 66 8.17 7.45 8.41
N SER A 67 7.65 8.65 8.65
CA SER A 67 8.42 9.81 9.13
C SER A 67 9.11 9.51 10.46
N ALA A 68 8.38 8.93 11.42
CA ALA A 68 8.96 8.57 12.73
C ALA A 68 10.07 7.51 12.61
N TYR A 69 9.95 6.55 11.69
CA TYR A 69 11.02 5.60 11.41
C TYR A 69 12.24 6.28 10.79
N LEU A 70 12.04 7.23 9.88
CA LEU A 70 13.13 7.98 9.24
C LEU A 70 13.86 8.92 10.21
N ASP A 71 13.17 9.45 11.21
CA ASP A 71 13.80 10.24 12.29
C ASP A 71 14.77 9.41 13.15
N GLU A 72 14.62 8.09 13.16
CA GLU A 72 15.51 7.15 13.86
C GLU A 72 16.70 6.69 13.00
N THR A 73 16.63 6.95 11.70
CA THR A 73 17.62 6.57 10.70
C THR A 73 18.08 7.84 9.96
N ASP A 74 19.02 7.74 9.04
CA ASP A 74 19.53 8.94 8.34
C ASP A 74 18.55 9.56 7.32
N GLY A 75 17.26 9.19 7.41
CA GLY A 75 16.20 9.80 6.64
C GLY A 75 16.09 9.34 5.18
N ALA A 76 15.12 9.90 4.49
CA ALA A 76 14.89 9.74 3.05
C ALA A 76 14.99 11.10 2.35
N ASP A 77 15.19 11.12 1.03
CA ASP A 77 15.20 12.37 0.26
C ASP A 77 13.81 13.03 0.27
N ALA A 78 12.77 12.22 0.13
CA ALA A 78 11.40 12.71 0.15
C ALA A 78 10.40 11.61 0.53
N ILE A 79 9.33 12.02 1.23
CA ILE A 79 8.08 11.26 1.36
C ILE A 79 7.00 12.04 0.62
N ILE A 80 6.40 11.43 -0.39
CA ILE A 80 5.31 12.00 -1.17
C ILE A 80 4.03 11.30 -0.73
N ALA A 81 3.09 12.06 -0.18
CA ALA A 81 1.80 11.54 0.28
C ALA A 81 0.67 12.13 -0.57
N THR A 82 -0.13 11.27 -1.19
CA THR A 82 -1.28 11.69 -2.01
C THR A 82 -2.52 10.87 -1.69
N ASP A 83 -3.68 11.44 -1.94
CA ASP A 83 -4.97 10.74 -1.88
C ASP A 83 -5.96 11.34 -2.89
N ILE A 84 -6.87 10.53 -3.39
CA ILE A 84 -7.99 11.00 -4.22
C ILE A 84 -8.98 11.84 -3.42
N MET A 85 -9.08 11.58 -2.11
CA MET A 85 -9.98 12.27 -1.19
C MET A 85 -9.21 13.17 -0.24
N ASP A 86 -9.76 14.35 0.00
CA ASP A 86 -9.24 15.26 1.02
C ASP A 86 -9.74 14.84 2.41
N ARG A 87 -8.80 14.43 3.27
CA ARG A 87 -9.01 14.14 4.70
C ARG A 87 -8.15 15.03 5.59
N GLY A 88 -7.72 16.18 5.08
CA GLY A 88 -6.92 17.16 5.80
C GLY A 88 -5.43 16.86 5.82
N PHE A 89 -4.96 15.89 5.03
CA PHE A 89 -3.55 15.51 4.95
C PHE A 89 -3.11 15.23 3.50
N GLY A 90 -1.83 15.50 3.23
CA GLY A 90 -1.19 15.20 1.95
C GLY A 90 -1.63 16.10 0.79
N THR A 91 -1.25 15.68 -0.41
CA THR A 91 -1.69 16.33 -1.66
C THR A 91 -2.86 15.56 -2.23
N THR A 92 -4.05 16.20 -2.26
CA THR A 92 -5.31 15.50 -2.44
C THR A 92 -6.12 15.99 -3.64
N GLY A 93 -7.07 15.19 -4.06
CA GLY A 93 -8.04 15.52 -5.10
C GLY A 93 -8.08 14.55 -6.27
N PRO A 94 -9.08 14.66 -7.16
CA PRO A 94 -9.33 13.70 -8.24
C PRO A 94 -8.19 13.51 -9.24
N LYS A 95 -7.29 14.47 -9.38
CA LYS A 95 -6.10 14.36 -10.22
C LYS A 95 -5.03 13.43 -9.63
N TYR A 96 -5.12 13.15 -8.33
CA TYR A 96 -4.23 12.23 -7.62
C TYR A 96 -4.86 10.84 -7.43
N ASP A 97 -5.80 10.46 -8.30
CA ASP A 97 -6.24 9.06 -8.40
C ASP A 97 -5.05 8.20 -8.86
N PHE A 98 -4.47 7.45 -7.92
CA PHE A 98 -3.30 6.61 -8.18
C PHE A 98 -3.48 5.68 -9.37
N LEU A 99 -4.70 5.25 -9.63
CA LEU A 99 -4.98 4.30 -10.71
C LEU A 99 -5.09 4.94 -12.10
N LYS A 100 -5.11 6.27 -12.23
CA LYS A 100 -5.14 6.96 -13.54
C LYS A 100 -3.76 7.03 -14.19
N ASP A 101 -3.73 6.96 -15.52
CA ASP A 101 -2.48 6.98 -16.28
C ASP A 101 -1.71 8.31 -16.08
N GLU A 102 -2.44 9.44 -15.97
CA GLU A 102 -1.91 10.79 -15.75
C GLU A 102 -1.38 11.03 -14.32
N TYR A 103 -1.46 10.04 -13.43
CA TYR A 103 -1.08 10.22 -12.03
C TYR A 103 0.35 10.73 -11.84
N LEU A 104 1.32 10.11 -12.52
CA LEU A 104 2.73 10.51 -12.43
C LEU A 104 2.98 11.89 -13.03
N ASP A 105 2.29 12.23 -14.12
CA ASP A 105 2.35 13.56 -14.73
C ASP A 105 1.80 14.62 -13.76
N ASN A 106 0.73 14.29 -13.04
CA ASN A 106 0.13 15.17 -12.04
C ASN A 106 1.00 15.36 -10.79
N LEU A 107 1.82 14.39 -10.43
CA LEU A 107 2.81 14.53 -9.35
C LEU A 107 3.91 15.54 -9.71
N ASN A 108 4.25 15.62 -11.00
CA ASN A 108 5.27 16.53 -11.54
C ASN A 108 6.60 16.48 -10.76
N ILE A 109 7.03 15.28 -10.40
CA ILE A 109 8.30 15.02 -9.73
C ILE A 109 9.36 14.68 -10.78
N GLY A 110 10.54 15.28 -10.65
CA GLY A 110 11.65 15.12 -11.62
C GLY A 110 12.57 13.94 -11.35
N TYR A 111 12.20 13.02 -10.44
CA TYR A 111 13.05 11.91 -10.00
C TYR A 111 12.24 10.62 -9.86
N PRO A 112 12.89 9.43 -9.92
CA PRO A 112 12.21 8.16 -9.79
C PRO A 112 11.63 7.96 -8.38
N ILE A 113 10.61 7.12 -8.28
CA ILE A 113 10.06 6.64 -7.01
C ILE A 113 10.75 5.32 -6.67
N ASP A 114 11.47 5.29 -5.55
CA ASP A 114 12.20 4.11 -5.11
C ASP A 114 11.29 3.12 -4.40
N TYR A 115 10.49 3.59 -3.45
CA TYR A 115 9.59 2.76 -2.68
C TYR A 115 8.16 3.26 -2.75
N ILE A 116 7.22 2.32 -2.78
CA ILE A 116 5.80 2.59 -2.57
C ILE A 116 5.35 1.85 -1.32
N ILE A 117 4.85 2.61 -0.32
CA ILE A 117 4.34 2.06 0.94
C ILE A 117 2.87 2.46 1.03
N MET A 118 1.96 1.48 1.18
CA MET A 118 0.54 1.76 1.05
C MET A 118 -0.37 0.81 1.84
N ASN A 119 -1.55 1.33 2.22
CA ASN A 119 -2.71 0.56 2.66
C ASN A 119 -3.90 0.91 1.74
N PRO A 120 -3.99 0.34 0.54
CA PRO A 120 -5.02 0.71 -0.42
C PRO A 120 -6.40 0.19 -0.01
N PRO A 121 -7.49 0.78 -0.53
CA PRO A 121 -8.82 0.22 -0.36
C PRO A 121 -8.84 -1.27 -0.75
N PHE A 122 -9.34 -2.14 0.13
CA PHE A 122 -9.21 -3.61 -0.05
C PHE A 122 -9.82 -4.13 -1.34
N LYS A 123 -10.85 -3.47 -1.85
CA LYS A 123 -11.48 -3.81 -3.15
C LYS A 123 -10.59 -3.47 -4.34
N LEU A 124 -9.63 -2.57 -4.16
CA LEU A 124 -8.73 -2.06 -5.20
C LEU A 124 -7.28 -2.49 -5.01
N ILE A 125 -7.00 -3.37 -4.03
CA ILE A 125 -5.62 -3.79 -3.72
C ILE A 125 -4.90 -4.38 -4.95
N GLU A 126 -5.59 -5.18 -5.76
CA GLU A 126 -5.02 -5.79 -6.98
C GLU A 126 -4.52 -4.73 -7.98
N PRO A 127 -5.35 -3.79 -8.48
CA PRO A 127 -4.87 -2.76 -9.40
C PRO A 127 -3.84 -1.79 -8.77
N PHE A 128 -3.91 -1.54 -7.44
CA PHE A 128 -2.91 -0.73 -6.75
C PHE A 128 -1.55 -1.42 -6.76
N VAL A 129 -1.49 -2.70 -6.39
CA VAL A 129 -0.24 -3.49 -6.40
C VAL A 129 0.32 -3.58 -7.81
N MET A 130 -0.51 -3.88 -8.82
CA MET A 130 -0.05 -3.96 -10.21
C MET A 130 0.58 -2.65 -10.69
N LYS A 131 -0.05 -1.52 -10.37
CA LYS A 131 0.49 -0.21 -10.74
C LYS A 131 1.76 0.11 -9.95
N ALA A 132 1.79 -0.17 -8.65
CA ALA A 132 2.94 0.05 -7.80
C ALA A 132 4.18 -0.72 -8.29
N LEU A 133 4.02 -2.00 -8.67
CA LEU A 133 5.09 -2.82 -9.24
C LEU A 133 5.63 -2.28 -10.58
N GLY A 134 4.81 -1.53 -11.31
CA GLY A 134 5.24 -0.87 -12.56
C GLY A 134 5.95 0.46 -12.36
N ILE A 135 5.92 1.04 -11.15
CA ILE A 135 6.44 2.38 -10.84
C ILE A 135 7.66 2.29 -9.92
N ALA A 136 7.59 1.48 -8.87
CA ALA A 136 8.64 1.41 -7.85
C ALA A 136 9.93 0.80 -8.40
N HIS A 137 11.05 1.45 -8.11
CA HIS A 137 12.37 0.99 -8.56
C HIS A 137 13.00 -0.03 -7.60
N LYS A 138 12.73 0.09 -6.28
CA LYS A 138 13.40 -0.72 -5.25
C LYS A 138 12.45 -1.59 -4.45
N GLY A 139 11.25 -1.11 -4.14
CA GLY A 139 10.33 -1.96 -3.37
C GLY A 139 8.90 -1.45 -3.28
N VAL A 140 7.99 -2.39 -3.08
CA VAL A 140 6.59 -2.13 -2.78
C VAL A 140 6.24 -2.81 -1.47
N LEU A 141 5.73 -2.05 -0.50
CA LEU A 141 5.24 -2.54 0.78
C LEU A 141 3.75 -2.23 0.91
N CYS A 142 2.93 -3.26 0.96
CA CYS A 142 1.48 -3.13 0.97
C CYS A 142 0.87 -3.83 2.19
N LEU A 143 0.13 -3.07 3.01
CA LEU A 143 -0.74 -3.67 4.02
C LEU A 143 -2.02 -4.14 3.35
N GLY A 144 -2.42 -5.37 3.64
CA GLY A 144 -3.66 -5.92 3.12
C GLY A 144 -4.20 -7.04 3.97
N ARG A 145 -5.39 -7.51 3.63
CA ARG A 145 -5.93 -8.73 4.24
C ARG A 145 -5.18 -9.94 3.73
N ILE A 146 -4.95 -10.93 4.59
CA ILE A 146 -4.23 -12.17 4.21
C ILE A 146 -4.87 -12.89 3.01
N GLN A 147 -6.18 -12.70 2.81
CA GLN A 147 -6.92 -13.21 1.65
C GLN A 147 -6.43 -12.64 0.31
N PHE A 148 -5.53 -11.64 0.33
CA PHE A 148 -4.85 -11.22 -0.89
C PHE A 148 -4.07 -12.36 -1.56
N LEU A 149 -3.56 -13.32 -0.79
CA LEU A 149 -2.81 -14.47 -1.29
C LEU A 149 -3.68 -15.56 -1.93
N GLU A 150 -4.99 -15.38 -1.98
CA GLU A 150 -5.91 -16.33 -2.60
C GLU A 150 -6.76 -15.68 -3.70
N GLY A 151 -7.33 -16.49 -4.57
CA GLY A 151 -8.24 -16.08 -5.63
C GLY A 151 -7.63 -16.20 -7.03
N LYS A 152 -8.44 -16.81 -7.93
CA LYS A 152 -8.00 -17.14 -9.29
C LYS A 152 -7.51 -15.90 -10.05
N SER A 153 -8.27 -14.81 -10.02
CA SER A 153 -7.90 -13.56 -10.72
C SER A 153 -6.56 -13.01 -10.23
N ARG A 154 -6.34 -12.98 -8.90
CA ARG A 154 -5.07 -12.49 -8.33
C ARG A 154 -3.89 -13.40 -8.65
N TYR A 155 -4.13 -14.71 -8.66
CA TYR A 155 -3.10 -15.65 -9.07
C TYR A 155 -2.67 -15.36 -10.51
N GLU A 156 -3.62 -15.34 -11.45
CA GLU A 156 -3.35 -15.14 -12.88
C GLU A 156 -2.76 -13.75 -13.19
N ASN A 157 -3.18 -12.70 -12.48
CA ASN A 157 -2.75 -11.32 -12.76
C ASN A 157 -1.45 -10.92 -12.04
N ILE A 158 -1.20 -11.46 -10.84
CA ILE A 158 -0.08 -11.02 -9.99
C ILE A 158 0.75 -12.20 -9.49
N LEU A 159 0.13 -13.12 -8.73
CA LEU A 159 0.88 -14.03 -7.87
C LEU A 159 1.64 -15.13 -8.65
N GLU A 160 1.18 -15.48 -9.83
CA GLU A 160 1.89 -16.43 -10.70
C GLU A 160 3.21 -15.84 -11.19
N LYS A 161 3.24 -14.55 -11.48
CA LYS A 161 4.40 -13.88 -12.08
C LYS A 161 5.20 -13.05 -11.07
N TYR A 162 4.51 -12.40 -10.15
CA TYR A 162 5.08 -11.49 -9.15
C TYR A 162 4.52 -11.80 -7.76
N PRO A 163 4.77 -12.99 -7.18
CA PRO A 163 4.41 -13.22 -5.79
C PRO A 163 5.20 -12.27 -4.89
N PRO A 164 4.69 -11.87 -3.71
CA PRO A 164 5.50 -11.12 -2.76
C PRO A 164 6.79 -11.86 -2.45
N THR A 165 7.92 -11.17 -2.39
CA THR A 165 9.19 -11.76 -1.97
C THR A 165 9.12 -12.18 -0.51
N ASP A 166 8.44 -11.35 0.31
CA ASP A 166 8.27 -11.60 1.73
C ASP A 166 6.83 -11.24 2.16
N THR A 167 6.26 -12.05 3.04
CA THR A 167 4.94 -11.83 3.64
C THR A 167 5.07 -11.87 5.15
N TYR A 168 4.66 -10.80 5.84
CA TYR A 168 4.73 -10.66 7.29
C TYR A 168 3.33 -10.77 7.89
N ILE A 169 3.06 -11.88 8.57
CA ILE A 169 1.76 -12.18 9.17
C ILE A 169 1.79 -11.80 10.64
N TYR A 170 0.78 -11.05 11.09
CA TYR A 170 0.64 -10.72 12.50
C TYR A 170 0.20 -11.94 13.32
N VAL A 171 0.97 -12.24 14.37
CA VAL A 171 0.60 -13.25 15.39
C VAL A 171 -0.57 -12.74 16.22
N ASP A 172 -0.51 -11.45 16.60
CA ASP A 172 -1.57 -10.74 17.29
C ASP A 172 -2.33 -9.90 16.27
N ARG A 173 -3.66 -9.97 16.24
CA ARG A 173 -4.44 -9.20 15.27
C ARG A 173 -4.21 -7.70 15.47
N ILE A 174 -3.82 -7.01 14.41
CA ILE A 174 -3.82 -5.55 14.38
C ILE A 174 -5.23 -5.05 14.07
N TYR A 175 -5.47 -3.83 14.46
CA TYR A 175 -6.73 -3.16 14.24
C TYR A 175 -6.49 -1.86 13.47
N CYS A 176 -6.89 -1.83 12.20
CA CYS A 176 -6.88 -0.60 11.42
C CYS A 176 -8.12 0.24 11.80
N TYR A 177 -7.94 1.52 11.99
CA TYR A 177 -8.96 2.42 12.51
C TYR A 177 -9.97 2.79 11.42
N PRO A 178 -11.27 2.40 11.55
CA PRO A 178 -12.29 2.85 10.61
C PRO A 178 -12.39 4.36 10.62
N ASN A 179 -12.31 4.98 9.45
CA ASN A 179 -12.36 6.45 9.27
C ASN A 179 -11.32 7.21 10.12
N GLY A 180 -10.17 6.58 10.42
CA GLY A 180 -9.14 7.19 11.25
C GLY A 180 -9.47 7.29 12.75
N ASP A 181 -10.59 6.72 13.21
CA ASP A 181 -11.02 6.84 14.60
C ASP A 181 -10.31 5.84 15.51
N GLU A 182 -9.26 6.29 16.19
CA GLU A 182 -8.47 5.49 17.15
C GLU A 182 -9.25 5.10 18.42
N THR A 183 -10.39 5.74 18.69
CA THR A 183 -11.19 5.45 19.89
C THR A 183 -12.05 4.21 19.75
N VAL A 184 -12.28 3.76 18.53
CA VAL A 184 -13.10 2.59 18.22
C VAL A 184 -12.32 1.30 18.55
N LYS A 185 -12.54 0.76 19.75
CA LYS A 185 -12.00 -0.52 20.17
C LYS A 185 -12.90 -1.68 19.71
N GLN A 186 -12.71 -2.16 18.51
CA GLN A 186 -13.36 -3.39 18.05
C GLN A 186 -12.31 -4.48 17.86
N SER A 187 -12.65 -5.73 18.18
CA SER A 187 -11.83 -6.86 17.78
C SER A 187 -11.92 -7.02 16.27
N SER A 188 -10.81 -6.84 15.56
CA SER A 188 -10.79 -7.11 14.13
C SER A 188 -11.06 -8.59 13.86
N ALA A 189 -12.11 -8.91 13.11
CA ALA A 189 -12.31 -10.24 12.54
C ALA A 189 -11.34 -10.48 11.37
N GLN A 190 -10.69 -9.42 10.88
CA GLN A 190 -9.80 -9.48 9.72
C GLN A 190 -8.37 -9.82 10.15
N CYS A 191 -7.73 -10.69 9.38
CA CYS A 191 -6.31 -10.97 9.50
C CYS A 191 -5.56 -10.13 8.47
N TYR A 192 -4.66 -9.28 8.95
CA TYR A 192 -3.82 -8.46 8.12
C TYR A 192 -2.42 -9.04 7.99
N ALA A 193 -1.78 -8.74 6.87
CA ALA A 193 -0.38 -9.02 6.61
C ALA A 193 0.23 -7.87 5.82
N TRP A 194 1.53 -7.71 5.94
CA TRP A 194 2.31 -6.88 5.04
C TRP A 194 2.87 -7.75 3.94
N PHE A 195 2.71 -7.30 2.71
CA PHE A 195 3.27 -7.92 1.51
C PHE A 195 4.39 -7.04 1.00
N TYR A 196 5.58 -7.59 0.88
CA TYR A 196 6.75 -6.89 0.39
C TYR A 196 7.22 -7.50 -0.92
N TRP A 197 7.43 -6.66 -1.88
CA TRP A 197 8.08 -6.96 -3.16
C TRP A 197 9.41 -6.24 -3.19
N ASP A 198 10.51 -6.98 -3.09
CA ASP A 198 11.85 -6.50 -3.32
C ASP A 198 12.14 -6.51 -4.81
N MET A 199 12.20 -5.34 -5.42
CA MET A 199 12.37 -5.21 -6.87
C MET A 199 13.75 -5.65 -7.35
N GLU A 200 14.77 -5.64 -6.49
CA GLU A 200 16.08 -6.20 -6.83
C GLU A 200 15.96 -7.71 -7.01
N THR A 201 15.35 -8.40 -6.07
CA THR A 201 15.09 -9.85 -6.17
C THR A 201 14.24 -10.17 -7.40
N ILE A 202 13.16 -9.41 -7.65
CA ILE A 202 12.25 -9.67 -8.77
C ILE A 202 12.93 -9.48 -10.13
N ASN A 203 13.76 -8.44 -10.27
CA ASN A 203 14.38 -8.10 -11.55
C ASN A 203 15.61 -8.95 -11.89
N HIS A 204 16.28 -9.51 -10.88
CA HIS A 204 17.53 -10.23 -11.06
C HIS A 204 17.44 -11.75 -10.85
N CYS A 205 16.37 -12.24 -10.24
CA CYS A 205 16.15 -13.67 -10.04
C CYS A 205 15.08 -14.19 -11.02
N THR A 206 15.43 -15.16 -11.84
CA THR A 206 14.47 -15.83 -12.75
C THR A 206 13.46 -16.68 -12.00
N GLU A 207 13.86 -17.20 -10.84
CA GLU A 207 13.02 -17.96 -9.91
C GLU A 207 13.36 -17.52 -8.48
N TYR A 208 12.37 -17.08 -7.72
CA TYR A 208 12.52 -16.78 -6.29
C TYR A 208 11.39 -17.42 -5.49
N GLN A 209 11.67 -17.66 -4.21
CA GLN A 209 10.69 -18.21 -3.29
C GLN A 209 10.15 -17.10 -2.40
N SER A 210 8.83 -17.03 -2.29
CA SER A 210 8.15 -16.20 -1.30
C SER A 210 8.49 -16.68 0.12
N LYS A 211 8.98 -15.77 0.97
CA LYS A 211 9.25 -16.06 2.37
C LYS A 211 8.09 -15.64 3.25
N LEU A 212 7.83 -16.42 4.28
CA LEU A 212 6.77 -16.17 5.24
C LEU A 212 7.36 -15.88 6.61
N HIS A 213 6.95 -14.75 7.21
CA HIS A 213 7.42 -14.29 8.51
C HIS A 213 6.24 -14.07 9.45
N TRP A 214 6.48 -14.23 10.76
CA TRP A 214 5.52 -13.87 11.78
C TRP A 214 6.04 -12.68 12.58
N ILE A 215 5.21 -11.67 12.74
CA ILE A 215 5.52 -10.48 13.52
C ILE A 215 4.50 -10.31 14.65
N ARG A 216 4.92 -9.68 15.74
CA ARG A 216 4.04 -9.29 16.84
C ARG A 216 3.74 -7.81 16.70
N ARG A 217 2.52 -7.41 17.04
CA ARG A 217 2.19 -5.99 17.16
C ARG A 217 2.97 -5.33 18.31
N ARG A 218 3.17 -4.06 18.23
CA ARG A 218 3.81 -3.24 19.26
C ARG A 218 2.88 -2.20 19.86
#